data_9e75bd1848db74b267d07d4fe0f9ffcb
#
_entry.id   9e75bd1848db74b267d07d4fe0f9ffcb
#
_cell.length_a   1.000
_cell.length_b   1.000
_cell.length_c   1.000
_cell.angle_alpha   90.00
_cell.angle_beta   90.00
_cell.angle_gamma   90.00
#
_symmetry.space_group_name_H-M   'P 1'
#
loop_
_entity.id
_entity.type
_entity.pdbx_description
1 polymer ?
#
loop_
_entity_poly.entity_id
_entity_poly.type
_entity_poly.pdbx_seq_one_letter_code
_entity_poly.pdbx_strand_id
1 'polypeptide(L)'
;SWSIDRKTHDNIFENASGATGLALLLTLMIDGAAKRNIPFSRIAQVLSYNPARLFSIQHQKGALEIGRDADLAVVKKQSYVYDAKASNYNFSDWSPYDGLSIDYQVIATMVRGEWVFQDQVVISQPGFGQFVQPLLNKKV
;
A
#
# COMPACT_ATOMS: atom_id res chain seq x y z
N SER A 1 -8.63 -6.12 -9.95
CA SER A 1 -7.97 -7.17 -10.75
C SER A 1 -9.01 -8.18 -11.23
N TRP A 2 -8.65 -8.97 -12.23
CA TRP A 2 -9.50 -9.99 -12.82
C TRP A 2 -9.26 -11.33 -12.14
N SER A 3 -10.25 -12.23 -12.18
CA SER A 3 -10.09 -13.63 -11.76
C SER A 3 -9.03 -14.36 -12.61
N ILE A 4 -8.46 -15.44 -12.08
CA ILE A 4 -7.35 -16.14 -12.72
C ILE A 4 -7.75 -16.75 -14.09
N ASP A 5 -8.98 -17.22 -14.24
CA ASP A 5 -9.52 -17.78 -15.48
C ASP A 5 -9.45 -16.79 -16.66
N ARG A 6 -9.55 -15.48 -16.38
CA ARG A 6 -9.39 -14.42 -17.38
C ARG A 6 -7.92 -14.10 -17.74
N LYS A 7 -6.98 -14.83 -17.19
CA LYS A 7 -5.53 -14.62 -17.35
C LYS A 7 -4.78 -15.84 -17.87
N THR A 8 -5.50 -16.91 -18.14
CA THR A 8 -4.93 -18.22 -18.53
C THR A 8 -5.31 -18.65 -19.94
N HIS A 9 -5.62 -17.67 -20.81
CA HIS A 9 -5.82 -17.94 -22.23
C HIS A 9 -4.48 -18.22 -22.93
N ASP A 10 -4.46 -19.13 -23.89
CA ASP A 10 -3.27 -19.44 -24.69
C ASP A 10 -2.79 -18.23 -25.51
N ASN A 11 -3.72 -17.40 -25.98
CA ASN A 11 -3.43 -16.14 -26.65
C ASN A 11 -3.25 -15.01 -25.63
N ILE A 12 -2.05 -14.44 -25.56
CA ILE A 12 -1.72 -13.36 -24.62
C ILE A 12 -2.62 -12.12 -24.79
N PHE A 13 -3.12 -11.84 -25.98
CA PHE A 13 -3.98 -10.70 -26.26
C PHE A 13 -5.41 -10.86 -25.70
N GLU A 14 -5.79 -12.07 -25.33
CA GLU A 14 -7.07 -12.39 -24.69
C GLU A 14 -6.98 -12.35 -23.17
N ASN A 15 -5.78 -12.30 -22.62
CA ASN A 15 -5.55 -12.24 -21.19
C ASN A 15 -5.82 -10.84 -20.65
N ALA A 16 -6.63 -10.78 -19.60
CA ALA A 16 -6.88 -9.52 -18.89
C ALA A 16 -5.61 -9.02 -18.21
N SER A 17 -5.32 -7.72 -18.36
CA SER A 17 -4.14 -7.08 -17.77
C SER A 17 -4.28 -6.84 -16.25
N GLY A 18 -3.16 -6.54 -15.58
CA GLY A 18 -3.09 -6.17 -14.17
C GLY A 18 -2.98 -7.38 -13.22
N ALA A 19 -2.41 -7.15 -12.06
CA ALA A 19 -2.23 -8.12 -10.98
C ALA A 19 -2.57 -7.49 -9.64
N THR A 20 -2.96 -8.32 -8.67
CA THR A 20 -3.15 -7.88 -7.27
C THR A 20 -1.80 -7.75 -6.59
N GLY A 21 -1.63 -6.74 -5.74
CA GLY A 21 -0.39 -6.53 -5.00
C GLY A 21 -0.33 -5.21 -4.25
N LEU A 22 -1.34 -4.34 -4.41
CA LEU A 22 -1.34 -3.02 -3.77
C LEU A 22 -1.24 -3.13 -2.24
N ALA A 23 -1.97 -4.07 -1.64
CA ALA A 23 -1.95 -4.31 -0.20
C ALA A 23 -0.58 -4.78 0.32
N LEU A 24 0.27 -5.33 -0.54
CA LEU A 24 1.61 -5.84 -0.19
C LEU A 24 2.73 -4.84 -0.47
N LEU A 25 2.46 -3.74 -1.18
CA LEU A 25 3.51 -2.84 -1.65
C LEU A 25 4.46 -2.40 -0.54
N LEU A 26 3.93 -1.94 0.59
CA LEU A 26 4.74 -1.48 1.71
C LEU A 26 5.56 -2.62 2.33
N THR A 27 4.92 -3.76 2.60
CA THR A 27 5.60 -4.90 3.25
C THR A 27 6.68 -5.49 2.36
N LEU A 28 6.45 -5.64 1.07
CA LEU A 28 7.45 -6.10 0.10
C LEU A 28 8.63 -5.14 -0.03
N MET A 29 8.37 -3.83 -0.02
CA MET A 29 9.43 -2.83 -0.09
C MET A 29 10.28 -2.80 1.18
N ILE A 30 9.68 -2.92 2.37
CA ILE A 30 10.40 -2.98 3.64
C ILE A 30 11.21 -4.29 3.74
N ASP A 31 10.60 -5.42 3.40
CA ASP A 31 11.26 -6.73 3.40
C ASP A 31 12.46 -6.74 2.45
N GLY A 32 12.27 -6.26 1.22
CA GLY A 32 13.32 -6.12 0.23
C GLY A 32 14.44 -5.16 0.66
N ALA A 33 14.11 -4.08 1.35
CA ALA A 33 15.06 -3.12 1.89
C ALA A 33 15.90 -3.73 3.01
N ALA A 34 15.25 -4.43 3.94
CA ALA A 34 15.95 -5.12 5.05
C ALA A 34 16.96 -6.15 4.53
N LYS A 35 16.56 -6.97 3.55
CA LYS A 35 17.42 -7.98 2.92
C LYS A 35 18.63 -7.39 2.17
N ARG A 36 18.56 -6.11 1.81
CA ARG A 36 19.62 -5.39 1.04
C ARG A 36 20.32 -4.30 1.85
N ASN A 37 20.06 -4.21 3.15
CA ASN A 37 20.59 -3.15 4.02
C ASN A 37 20.26 -1.72 3.55
N ILE A 38 19.08 -1.53 2.94
CA ILE A 38 18.58 -0.20 2.54
C ILE A 38 17.86 0.41 3.74
N PRO A 39 18.13 1.65 4.13
CA PRO A 39 17.45 2.30 5.25
C PRO A 39 15.94 2.43 5.01
N PHE A 40 15.11 2.18 6.02
CA PHE A 40 13.65 2.31 5.92
C PHE A 40 13.19 3.75 5.64
N SER A 41 13.99 4.76 6.02
CA SER A 41 13.78 6.15 5.63
C SER A 41 13.75 6.32 4.10
N ARG A 42 14.52 5.51 3.35
CA ARG A 42 14.46 5.52 1.90
C ARG A 42 13.14 4.98 1.37
N ILE A 43 12.56 3.99 2.04
CA ILE A 43 11.23 3.46 1.68
C ILE A 43 10.15 4.51 1.95
N ALA A 44 10.18 5.19 3.10
CA ALA A 44 9.29 6.30 3.39
C ALA A 44 9.42 7.43 2.36
N GLN A 45 10.65 7.76 1.95
CA GLN A 45 10.90 8.75 0.91
C GLN A 45 10.25 8.36 -0.43
N VAL A 46 10.42 7.11 -0.86
CA VAL A 46 9.94 6.63 -2.17
C VAL A 46 8.42 6.43 -2.18
N LEU A 47 7.83 5.90 -1.10
CA LEU A 47 6.41 5.54 -1.05
C LEU A 47 5.51 6.66 -0.50
N SER A 48 6.07 7.67 0.19
CA SER A 48 5.27 8.73 0.80
C SER A 48 5.71 10.13 0.39
N TYR A 49 6.95 10.51 0.72
CA TYR A 49 7.43 11.88 0.52
C TYR A 49 7.47 12.30 -0.96
N ASN A 50 8.11 11.50 -1.82
CA ASN A 50 8.23 11.81 -3.24
C ASN A 50 6.89 11.80 -3.97
N PRO A 51 5.99 10.81 -3.78
CA PRO A 51 4.65 10.85 -4.36
C PRO A 51 3.85 12.08 -3.93
N ALA A 52 3.90 12.46 -2.64
CA ALA A 52 3.19 13.66 -2.18
C ALA A 52 3.65 14.93 -2.90
N ARG A 53 4.96 15.06 -3.17
CA ARG A 53 5.51 16.16 -3.97
C ARG A 53 5.11 16.08 -5.43
N LEU A 54 5.20 14.90 -6.03
CA LEU A 54 4.83 14.68 -7.43
C LEU A 54 3.38 15.08 -7.72
N PHE A 55 2.48 14.75 -6.79
CA PHE A 55 1.05 15.08 -6.91
C PHE A 55 0.67 16.43 -6.28
N SER A 56 1.65 17.24 -5.85
CA SER A 56 1.43 18.57 -5.26
C SER A 56 0.52 18.58 -4.02
N ILE A 57 0.57 17.52 -3.22
CA ILE A 57 -0.17 17.35 -1.96
C ILE A 57 0.72 17.36 -0.72
N GLN A 58 2.01 17.73 -0.87
CA GLN A 58 3.01 17.73 0.20
C GLN A 58 2.71 18.72 1.34
N HIS A 59 1.78 19.64 1.16
CA HIS A 59 1.32 20.55 2.22
C HIS A 59 0.49 19.82 3.28
N GLN A 60 -0.09 18.68 2.94
CA GLN A 60 -0.98 17.92 3.82
C GLN A 60 -0.50 16.48 4.04
N LYS A 61 0.18 15.87 3.06
CA LYS A 61 0.55 14.45 3.04
C LYS A 61 2.07 14.24 2.89
N GLY A 62 2.52 13.00 3.12
CA GLY A 62 3.84 12.52 2.73
C GLY A 62 4.94 12.64 3.76
N ALA A 63 4.71 13.31 4.90
CA ALA A 63 5.66 13.37 6.00
C ALA A 63 4.94 13.49 7.34
N LEU A 64 5.60 13.06 8.40
CA LEU A 64 5.12 13.19 9.78
C LEU A 64 5.66 14.50 10.35
N GLU A 65 4.93 15.59 10.13
CA GLU A 65 5.27 16.96 10.53
C GLU A 65 4.06 17.67 11.11
N ILE A 66 4.31 18.61 12.04
CA ILE A 66 3.24 19.46 12.61
C ILE A 66 2.54 20.24 11.49
N GLY A 67 1.21 20.18 11.47
CA GLY A 67 0.37 20.83 10.46
C GLY A 67 0.02 19.95 9.26
N ARG A 68 0.54 18.71 9.21
CA ARG A 68 0.13 17.69 8.22
C ARG A 68 -0.79 16.65 8.83
N ASP A 69 -1.48 15.91 7.99
CA ASP A 69 -2.32 14.80 8.44
C ASP A 69 -1.46 13.71 9.10
N ALA A 70 -1.96 13.18 10.21
CA ALA A 70 -1.37 12.02 10.86
C ALA A 70 -1.77 10.74 10.11
N ASP A 71 -1.14 10.50 8.95
CA ASP A 71 -1.29 9.28 8.18
C ASP A 71 -0.09 8.35 8.47
N LEU A 72 -0.35 7.23 9.10
CA LEU A 72 0.69 6.32 9.61
C LEU A 72 0.41 4.88 9.19
N ALA A 73 1.47 4.13 8.91
CA ALA A 73 1.45 2.68 8.88
C ALA A 73 2.39 2.13 9.94
N VAL A 74 1.88 1.29 10.83
CA VAL A 74 2.68 0.61 11.85
C VAL A 74 3.07 -0.75 11.32
N VAL A 75 4.38 -0.98 11.20
CA VAL A 75 4.93 -2.21 10.65
C VAL A 75 5.68 -2.96 11.75
N LYS A 76 5.39 -4.25 11.89
CA LYS A 76 6.06 -5.15 12.83
C LYS A 76 6.95 -6.14 12.07
N LYS A 77 8.13 -6.44 12.59
CA LYS A 77 8.92 -7.57 12.11
C LYS A 77 8.29 -8.85 12.62
N GLN A 78 7.57 -9.51 11.72
CA GLN A 78 6.85 -10.76 11.99
C GLN A 78 6.69 -11.49 10.67
N SER A 79 7.33 -12.65 10.55
CA SER A 79 7.30 -13.47 9.34
C SER A 79 5.94 -14.14 9.16
N TYR A 80 5.48 -14.17 7.93
CA TYR A 80 4.28 -14.89 7.51
C TYR A 80 4.41 -15.34 6.06
N VAL A 81 3.61 -16.31 5.67
CA VAL A 81 3.45 -16.70 4.26
C VAL A 81 2.17 -16.04 3.74
N TYR A 82 2.31 -15.29 2.64
CA TYR A 82 1.15 -14.62 2.05
C TYR A 82 0.22 -15.64 1.40
N ASP A 83 -1.06 -15.54 1.72
CA ASP A 83 -2.15 -16.32 1.15
C ASP A 83 -3.18 -15.36 0.52
N ALA A 84 -3.27 -15.40 -0.81
CA ALA A 84 -4.17 -14.53 -1.56
C ALA A 84 -5.64 -14.82 -1.27
N LYS A 85 -5.99 -16.07 -0.98
CA LYS A 85 -7.37 -16.49 -0.66
C LYS A 85 -7.82 -16.08 0.72
N ALA A 86 -6.89 -16.12 1.69
CA ALA A 86 -7.15 -15.68 3.06
C ALA A 86 -7.17 -14.15 3.20
N SER A 87 -6.69 -13.42 2.19
CA SER A 87 -6.64 -11.96 2.21
C SER A 87 -8.01 -11.34 1.97
N ASN A 88 -8.60 -10.76 3.01
CA ASN A 88 -9.89 -10.06 2.94
C ASN A 88 -9.86 -8.75 2.12
N TYR A 89 -8.70 -8.38 1.57
CA TYR A 89 -8.50 -7.11 0.84
C TYR A 89 -8.39 -7.30 -0.67
N ASN A 90 -8.40 -8.53 -1.14
CA ASN A 90 -8.36 -8.87 -2.55
C ASN A 90 -9.73 -9.31 -3.03
N PHE A 91 -10.24 -8.69 -4.09
CA PHE A 91 -11.43 -9.18 -4.80
C PHE A 91 -11.13 -10.38 -5.70
N SER A 92 -9.89 -10.80 -5.80
CA SER A 92 -9.44 -11.97 -6.54
C SER A 92 -8.68 -12.90 -5.60
N ASP A 93 -8.99 -14.17 -5.72
CA ASP A 93 -8.45 -15.28 -4.94
C ASP A 93 -7.08 -15.75 -5.43
N TRP A 94 -6.34 -14.90 -6.12
CA TRP A 94 -4.98 -15.16 -6.59
C TRP A 94 -4.10 -13.90 -6.50
N SER A 95 -2.80 -14.12 -6.43
CA SER A 95 -1.80 -13.07 -6.52
C SER A 95 -0.48 -13.66 -7.05
N PRO A 96 0.33 -12.90 -7.79
CA PRO A 96 1.68 -13.35 -8.17
C PRO A 96 2.61 -13.50 -6.96
N TYR A 97 2.21 -13.05 -5.80
CA TYR A 97 2.93 -13.15 -4.52
C TYR A 97 2.42 -14.27 -3.61
N ASP A 98 1.48 -15.09 -4.09
CA ASP A 98 0.93 -16.19 -3.31
C ASP A 98 2.01 -17.19 -2.92
N GLY A 99 2.04 -17.62 -1.65
CA GLY A 99 3.08 -18.48 -1.10
C GLY A 99 4.41 -17.77 -0.76
N LEU A 100 4.53 -16.46 -0.99
CA LEU A 100 5.75 -15.73 -0.65
C LEU A 100 5.91 -15.55 0.86
N SER A 101 7.10 -15.88 1.39
CA SER A 101 7.46 -15.57 2.76
C SER A 101 7.94 -14.13 2.89
N ILE A 102 7.29 -13.37 3.79
CA ILE A 102 7.53 -11.95 4.06
C ILE A 102 7.82 -11.80 5.56
N ASP A 103 8.87 -11.04 5.92
CA ASP A 103 9.31 -10.88 7.32
C ASP A 103 8.72 -9.65 8.01
N TYR A 104 7.92 -8.86 7.32
CA TYR A 104 7.31 -7.63 7.85
C TYR A 104 5.82 -7.58 7.56
N GLN A 105 5.03 -7.20 8.56
CA GLN A 105 3.58 -7.11 8.47
C GLN A 105 3.09 -5.73 8.91
N VAL A 106 2.16 -5.12 8.17
CA VAL A 106 1.41 -3.96 8.66
C VAL A 106 0.40 -4.43 9.69
N ILE A 107 0.48 -3.92 10.91
CA ILE A 107 -0.39 -4.30 12.03
C ILE A 107 -1.44 -3.23 12.34
N ALA A 108 -1.19 -1.98 11.95
CA ALA A 108 -2.18 -0.90 12.09
C ALA A 108 -1.94 0.19 11.04
N THR A 109 -3.01 0.89 10.67
CA THR A 109 -2.96 2.07 9.78
C THR A 109 -3.83 3.17 10.35
N MET A 110 -3.31 4.38 10.33
CA MET A 110 -4.01 5.60 10.75
C MET A 110 -4.15 6.53 9.56
N VAL A 111 -5.29 7.20 9.45
CA VAL A 111 -5.55 8.23 8.44
C VAL A 111 -6.15 9.44 9.13
N ARG A 112 -5.53 10.60 8.98
CA ARG A 112 -5.92 11.87 9.62
C ARG A 112 -6.10 11.76 11.14
N GLY A 113 -5.23 10.96 11.80
CA GLY A 113 -5.26 10.77 13.24
C GLY A 113 -6.24 9.72 13.75
N GLU A 114 -7.00 9.07 12.88
CA GLU A 114 -7.94 8.01 13.25
C GLU A 114 -7.46 6.65 12.77
N TRP A 115 -7.58 5.62 13.62
CA TRP A 115 -7.26 4.25 13.25
C TRP A 115 -8.30 3.72 12.25
N VAL A 116 -7.84 3.26 11.09
CA VAL A 116 -8.68 2.71 10.01
C VAL A 116 -8.51 1.22 9.83
N PHE A 117 -7.39 0.69 10.33
CA PHE A 117 -7.05 -0.73 10.26
C PHE A 117 -6.24 -1.12 11.49
N GLN A 118 -6.61 -2.19 12.16
CA GLN A 118 -5.89 -2.81 13.28
C GLN A 118 -6.13 -4.31 13.29
N ASP A 119 -5.11 -5.07 13.70
CA ASP A 119 -5.20 -6.52 13.90
C ASP A 119 -5.87 -7.29 12.74
N GLN A 120 -5.48 -6.97 11.50
CA GLN A 120 -6.00 -7.55 10.27
C GLN A 120 -7.48 -7.24 9.99
N VAL A 121 -8.03 -6.21 10.63
CA VAL A 121 -9.42 -5.78 10.44
C VAL A 121 -9.46 -4.32 10.00
N VAL A 122 -10.25 -4.03 8.95
CA VAL A 122 -10.62 -2.66 8.58
C VAL A 122 -11.74 -2.20 9.52
N ILE A 123 -11.47 -1.16 10.29
CA ILE A 123 -12.40 -0.63 11.32
C ILE A 123 -13.07 0.68 10.90
N SER A 124 -12.60 1.32 9.84
CA SER A 124 -13.26 2.52 9.31
C SER A 124 -14.53 2.20 8.55
N GLN A 125 -15.48 3.13 8.58
CA GLN A 125 -16.71 3.00 7.82
C GLN A 125 -16.49 3.38 6.33
N PRO A 126 -17.28 2.79 5.40
CA PRO A 126 -17.30 3.24 4.02
C PRO A 126 -17.56 4.75 3.91
N GLY A 127 -16.83 5.42 3.01
CA GLY A 127 -16.94 6.88 2.85
C GLY A 127 -16.01 7.71 3.76
N PHE A 128 -15.20 7.09 4.61
CA PHE A 128 -14.23 7.79 5.47
C PHE A 128 -13.16 8.57 4.67
N GLY A 129 -12.83 8.11 3.47
CA GLY A 129 -11.86 8.74 2.58
C GLY A 129 -12.24 10.17 2.19
N GLN A 130 -11.24 11.05 2.06
CA GLN A 130 -11.43 12.43 1.59
C GLN A 130 -10.44 12.71 0.47
N PHE A 131 -10.91 13.44 -0.53
CA PHE A 131 -10.03 13.89 -1.61
C PHE A 131 -9.10 15.00 -1.10
N VAL A 132 -7.80 14.84 -1.36
CA VAL A 132 -6.79 15.87 -1.05
C VAL A 132 -6.59 16.74 -2.27
N GLN A 133 -6.92 18.03 -2.16
CA GLN A 133 -6.78 18.99 -3.24
C GLN A 133 -5.31 19.30 -3.50
N PRO A 134 -4.77 19.05 -4.70
CA PRO A 134 -3.42 19.46 -5.06
C PRO A 134 -3.27 20.98 -5.02
N LEU A 135 -2.11 21.46 -4.55
CA LEU A 135 -1.75 22.87 -4.71
C LEU A 135 -1.38 23.09 -6.18
N LEU A 136 -2.32 23.59 -6.97
CA LEU A 136 -2.04 24.04 -8.30
C LEU A 136 -1.14 25.30 -8.20
N ASN A 137 0.11 25.21 -8.61
CA ASN A 137 0.92 26.40 -8.87
C ASN A 137 0.15 27.19 -9.92
N LYS A 138 -0.50 28.28 -9.55
CA LYS A 138 -0.93 29.28 -10.52
C LYS A 138 0.35 29.71 -11.25
N LYS A 139 0.54 29.25 -12.50
CA LYS A 139 1.53 29.87 -13.38
C LYS A 139 1.13 31.33 -13.46
N VAL A 140 1.95 32.19 -12.89
CA VAL A 140 1.96 33.64 -13.14
C VAL A 140 2.39 33.86 -14.58
#